data_af277efe9185a608a6f0e1932d1ac1b8
#
_entry.id   af277efe9185a608a6f0e1932d1ac1b8
#
_cell.length_a   1.000
_cell.length_b   1.000
_cell.length_c   1.000
_cell.angle_alpha   90.00
_cell.angle_beta   90.00
_cell.angle_gamma   90.00
#
_symmetry.space_group_name_H-M   'P 1'
#
loop_
_entity.id
_entity.type
_entity.pdbx_description
1 polymer ?
#
loop_
_entity_poly.entity_id
_entity_poly.type
_entity_poly.pdbx_seq_one_letter_code
_entity_poly.pdbx_strand_id
1 'polypeptide(L)'
;MCQNCKGKFTIEPDDFSFYEKIKVPPPTFCPECRSVRRLVSANERVLYKRKCDFTDQDIFSMYDKDAVFPVYETAKWYSDEWDPYQYGIDYDFSKPFFEQFLELRNKVPKMALVRQGFSINSEYTHRVHNMKNSYMVFQATDSLDSMYIYNATAISDCMDCYNISQCDLCYECID
;
A
#
# COMPACT_ATOMS: atom_id res chain seq x y z
N MET A 1 -12.83 28.48 0.95
CA MET A 1 -12.71 27.91 -0.43
C MET A 1 -11.56 26.93 -0.47
N CYS A 2 -11.79 25.76 -1.01
CA CYS A 2 -10.74 24.74 -1.19
C CYS A 2 -9.73 25.18 -2.24
N GLN A 3 -8.44 25.09 -1.91
CA GLN A 3 -7.36 25.47 -2.81
C GLN A 3 -7.31 24.59 -4.08
N ASN A 4 -7.74 23.32 -3.99
CA ASN A 4 -7.75 22.38 -5.10
C ASN A 4 -9.05 22.45 -5.93
N CYS A 5 -10.19 22.02 -5.40
CA CYS A 5 -11.43 21.92 -6.15
C CYS A 5 -12.25 23.21 -6.22
N LYS A 6 -11.83 24.30 -5.54
CA LYS A 6 -12.51 25.59 -5.42
C LYS A 6 -13.90 25.53 -4.76
N GLY A 7 -14.31 24.36 -4.26
CA GLY A 7 -15.54 24.19 -3.50
C GLY A 7 -15.50 24.94 -2.15
N LYS A 8 -16.68 25.35 -1.67
CA LYS A 8 -16.81 25.91 -0.32
C LYS A 8 -16.71 24.79 0.71
N PHE A 9 -16.00 25.02 1.80
CA PHE A 9 -15.98 24.16 2.98
C PHE A 9 -15.80 24.99 4.24
N THR A 10 -16.23 24.47 5.35
CA THR A 10 -16.11 25.09 6.67
C THR A 10 -15.12 24.27 7.51
N ILE A 11 -14.39 24.95 8.36
CA ILE A 11 -13.62 24.35 9.44
C ILE A 11 -14.40 24.67 10.71
N GLU A 12 -14.77 23.67 11.47
CA GLU A 12 -15.53 23.87 12.69
C GLU A 12 -14.68 24.58 13.74
N PRO A 13 -15.30 25.42 14.60
CA PRO A 13 -14.56 26.16 15.62
C PRO A 13 -13.68 25.29 16.50
N ASP A 14 -14.11 24.10 16.87
CA ASP A 14 -13.39 23.17 17.72
C ASP A 14 -12.12 22.62 17.06
N ASP A 15 -12.09 22.53 15.73
CA ASP A 15 -10.91 22.08 14.97
C ASP A 15 -9.72 23.04 15.12
N PHE A 16 -9.98 24.33 15.30
CA PHE A 16 -8.89 25.31 15.43
C PHE A 16 -8.06 25.07 16.69
N SER A 17 -8.67 24.70 17.79
CA SER A 17 -7.97 24.38 19.03
C SER A 17 -7.02 23.20 18.86
N PHE A 18 -7.40 22.22 18.03
CA PHE A 18 -6.54 21.08 17.69
C PHE A 18 -5.35 21.49 16.81
N TYR A 19 -5.56 22.29 15.76
CA TYR A 19 -4.46 22.79 14.92
C TYR A 19 -3.47 23.63 15.72
N GLU A 20 -3.96 24.47 16.63
CA GLU A 20 -3.13 25.24 17.55
C GLU A 20 -2.29 24.35 18.47
N LYS A 21 -2.91 23.34 19.07
CA LYS A 21 -2.25 22.35 19.95
C LYS A 21 -1.10 21.64 19.25
N ILE A 22 -1.27 21.22 17.99
CA ILE A 22 -0.23 20.54 17.23
C ILE A 22 0.67 21.49 16.42
N LYS A 23 0.48 22.81 16.57
CA LYS A 23 1.27 23.88 15.93
C LYS A 23 1.32 23.77 14.39
N VAL A 24 0.19 23.47 13.76
CA VAL A 24 0.05 23.45 12.30
C VAL A 24 -1.01 24.44 11.84
N PRO A 25 -0.87 25.03 10.65
CA PRO A 25 -1.89 25.92 10.10
C PRO A 25 -3.17 25.13 9.75
N PRO A 26 -4.34 25.79 9.78
CA PRO A 26 -5.59 25.20 9.33
C PRO A 26 -5.51 24.73 7.86
N PRO A 27 -6.23 23.68 7.48
CA PRO A 27 -6.15 23.13 6.14
C PRO A 27 -6.71 24.07 5.08
N THR A 28 -6.03 24.14 3.95
CA THR A 28 -6.47 24.89 2.76
C THR A 28 -7.26 24.04 1.76
N PHE A 29 -7.27 22.73 1.95
CA PHE A 29 -8.05 21.75 1.17
C PHE A 29 -9.26 21.26 1.94
N CYS A 30 -10.39 21.06 1.25
CA CYS A 30 -11.57 20.46 1.86
C CYS A 30 -11.32 19.00 2.29
N PRO A 31 -12.16 18.42 3.17
CA PRO A 31 -11.99 17.06 3.66
C PRO A 31 -11.84 16.02 2.56
N GLU A 32 -12.65 16.09 1.49
CA GLU A 32 -12.60 15.18 0.34
C GLU A 32 -11.26 15.27 -0.41
N CYS A 33 -10.81 16.49 -0.73
CA CYS A 33 -9.51 16.67 -1.39
C CYS A 33 -8.34 16.20 -0.53
N ARG A 34 -8.44 16.34 0.79
CA ARG A 34 -7.45 15.77 1.72
C ARG A 34 -7.49 14.25 1.74
N SER A 35 -8.67 13.66 1.65
CA SER A 35 -8.82 12.20 1.56
C SER A 35 -8.23 11.65 0.27
N VAL A 36 -8.60 12.20 -0.87
CA VAL A 36 -8.01 11.83 -2.17
C VAL A 36 -6.48 11.94 -2.14
N ARG A 37 -5.95 13.02 -1.59
CA ARG A 37 -4.50 13.24 -1.48
C ARG A 37 -3.80 12.17 -0.63
N ARG A 38 -4.43 11.69 0.44
CA ARG A 38 -3.88 10.58 1.26
C ARG A 38 -3.92 9.25 0.53
N LEU A 39 -4.94 9.03 -0.28
CA LEU A 39 -5.18 7.75 -0.98
C LEU A 39 -4.49 7.65 -2.35
N VAL A 40 -3.97 8.75 -2.89
CA VAL A 40 -3.38 8.78 -4.25
C VAL A 40 -2.23 7.79 -4.45
N SER A 41 -1.54 7.42 -3.40
CA SER A 41 -0.45 6.43 -3.43
C SER A 41 -0.87 5.04 -2.93
N ALA A 42 -2.14 4.86 -2.58
CA ALA A 42 -2.65 3.60 -2.07
C ALA A 42 -3.19 2.75 -3.23
N ASN A 43 -2.62 1.58 -3.41
CA ASN A 43 -3.22 0.51 -4.21
C ASN A 43 -3.47 -0.68 -3.29
N GLU A 44 -4.73 -0.98 -3.03
CA GLU A 44 -5.11 -2.01 -2.07
C GLU A 44 -5.52 -3.31 -2.74
N ARG A 45 -6.08 -3.27 -3.96
CA ARG A 45 -6.76 -4.40 -4.57
C ARG A 45 -6.36 -4.69 -6.02
N VAL A 46 -5.74 -3.74 -6.71
CA VAL A 46 -5.40 -3.92 -8.14
C VAL A 46 -4.04 -4.59 -8.24
N LEU A 47 -4.01 -5.72 -8.95
CA LEU A 47 -2.78 -6.45 -9.28
C LEU A 47 -2.47 -6.30 -10.75
N TYR A 48 -1.23 -6.01 -11.06
CA TYR A 48 -0.70 -5.90 -12.42
C TYR A 48 0.26 -7.03 -12.71
N LYS A 49 0.20 -7.58 -13.91
CA LYS A 49 1.21 -8.50 -14.40
C LYS A 49 2.34 -7.70 -15.06
N ARG A 50 3.57 -7.93 -14.61
CA ARG A 50 4.77 -7.28 -15.14
C ARG A 50 6.00 -8.17 -15.03
N LYS A 51 7.13 -7.73 -15.62
CA LYS A 51 8.44 -8.33 -15.37
C LYS A 51 9.04 -7.81 -14.06
N CYS A 52 9.74 -8.69 -13.34
CA CYS A 52 10.61 -8.31 -12.25
C CYS A 52 11.89 -7.67 -12.81
N ASP A 53 12.20 -6.45 -12.39
CA ASP A 53 13.39 -5.73 -12.90
C ASP A 53 14.73 -6.33 -12.40
N PHE A 54 14.70 -7.31 -11.49
CA PHE A 54 15.88 -8.04 -11.04
C PHE A 54 16.05 -9.40 -11.75
N THR A 55 14.96 -10.17 -11.92
CA THR A 55 15.02 -11.56 -12.41
C THR A 55 14.51 -11.75 -13.84
N ASP A 56 13.88 -10.73 -14.42
CA ASP A 56 13.17 -10.76 -15.71
C ASP A 56 12.02 -11.80 -15.80
N GLN A 57 11.61 -12.35 -14.68
CA GLN A 57 10.49 -13.27 -14.60
C GLN A 57 9.16 -12.53 -14.54
N ASP A 58 8.08 -13.18 -15.01
CA ASP A 58 6.72 -12.67 -14.88
C ASP A 58 6.27 -12.72 -13.41
N ILE A 59 5.82 -11.58 -12.89
CA ILE A 59 5.36 -11.43 -11.51
C ILE A 59 4.04 -10.67 -11.45
N PHE A 60 3.33 -10.83 -10.34
CA PHE A 60 2.25 -9.93 -9.95
C PHE A 60 2.78 -8.81 -9.06
N SER A 61 2.27 -7.61 -9.24
CA SER A 61 2.71 -6.42 -8.52
C SER A 61 1.55 -5.47 -8.24
N MET A 62 1.65 -4.71 -7.17
CA MET A 62 0.76 -3.57 -6.93
C MET A 62 1.11 -2.35 -7.78
N TYR A 63 2.19 -2.42 -8.55
CA TYR A 63 2.65 -1.36 -9.45
C TYR A 63 2.46 -1.73 -10.91
N ASP A 64 1.98 -0.78 -11.68
CA ASP A 64 1.86 -0.91 -13.13
C ASP A 64 3.20 -1.21 -13.79
N LYS A 65 3.15 -1.82 -14.99
CA LYS A 65 4.35 -2.11 -15.81
C LYS A 65 5.15 -0.85 -16.19
N ASP A 66 4.47 0.30 -16.26
CA ASP A 66 5.06 1.58 -16.64
C ASP A 66 5.54 2.40 -15.42
N ALA A 67 5.63 1.78 -14.25
CA ALA A 67 6.16 2.42 -13.03
C ALA A 67 7.58 2.96 -13.27
N VAL A 68 7.82 4.20 -12.83
CA VAL A 68 9.08 4.95 -13.06
C VAL A 68 10.25 4.48 -12.19
N PHE A 69 10.08 3.44 -11.41
CA PHE A 69 11.06 2.86 -10.49
C PHE A 69 11.15 1.35 -10.69
N PRO A 70 12.29 0.74 -10.34
CA PRO A 70 12.45 -0.71 -10.38
C PRO A 70 11.49 -1.41 -9.41
N VAL A 71 10.97 -2.57 -9.81
CA VAL A 71 10.11 -3.40 -8.97
C VAL A 71 10.67 -4.82 -8.92
N TYR A 72 11.00 -5.26 -7.73
CA TYR A 72 11.55 -6.59 -7.48
C TYR A 72 10.47 -7.53 -6.93
N GLU A 73 10.52 -8.78 -7.35
CA GLU A 73 9.77 -9.85 -6.72
C GLU A 73 9.98 -9.84 -5.20
N THR A 74 8.93 -10.13 -4.42
CA THR A 74 8.97 -10.05 -2.95
C THR A 74 10.11 -10.86 -2.34
N ALA A 75 10.36 -12.08 -2.82
CA ALA A 75 11.45 -12.92 -2.31
C ALA A 75 12.83 -12.31 -2.60
N LYS A 76 13.02 -11.75 -3.79
CA LYS A 76 14.27 -11.06 -4.17
C LYS A 76 14.48 -9.76 -3.42
N TRP A 77 13.39 -9.02 -3.18
CA TRP A 77 13.47 -7.77 -2.41
C TRP A 77 13.94 -8.01 -0.95
N TYR A 78 13.60 -9.15 -0.35
CA TYR A 78 14.05 -9.54 0.99
C TYR A 78 15.41 -10.28 1.00
N SER A 79 15.96 -10.63 -0.16
CA SER A 79 17.24 -11.35 -0.23
C SER A 79 18.44 -10.42 -0.06
N ASP A 80 19.59 -10.99 0.28
CA ASP A 80 20.88 -10.29 0.35
C ASP A 80 21.57 -10.16 -1.03
N GLU A 81 20.86 -10.46 -2.13
CA GLU A 81 21.40 -10.39 -3.50
C GLU A 81 21.50 -8.96 -4.05
N TRP A 82 20.97 -7.98 -3.35
CA TRP A 82 21.08 -6.56 -3.68
C TRP A 82 21.35 -5.74 -2.41
N ASP A 83 22.04 -4.62 -2.57
CA ASP A 83 22.40 -3.75 -1.46
C ASP A 83 21.66 -2.39 -1.58
N PRO A 84 20.75 -2.06 -0.65
CA PRO A 84 20.04 -0.79 -0.67
C PRO A 84 20.96 0.43 -0.52
N TYR A 85 22.11 0.30 0.11
CA TYR A 85 23.08 1.39 0.27
C TYR A 85 23.69 1.87 -1.06
N GLN A 86 23.68 1.04 -2.11
CA GLN A 86 24.14 1.44 -3.46
C GLN A 86 23.28 2.54 -4.08
N TYR A 87 22.05 2.72 -3.59
CA TYR A 87 21.11 3.73 -4.07
C TYR A 87 21.20 5.06 -3.31
N GLY A 88 22.01 5.12 -2.25
CA GLY A 88 22.21 6.31 -1.45
C GLY A 88 22.68 7.49 -2.30
N ILE A 89 22.20 8.69 -1.99
CA ILE A 89 22.64 9.94 -2.59
C ILE A 89 23.08 10.91 -1.49
N ASP A 90 24.12 11.68 -1.76
CA ASP A 90 24.53 12.74 -0.87
C ASP A 90 23.48 13.86 -0.88
N TYR A 91 23.17 14.41 0.30
CA TYR A 91 22.22 15.49 0.42
C TYR A 91 22.81 16.83 -0.05
N ASP A 92 22.17 17.44 -1.04
CA ASP A 92 22.55 18.76 -1.55
C ASP A 92 21.75 19.86 -0.84
N PHE A 93 22.37 20.60 0.06
CA PHE A 93 21.74 21.68 0.81
C PHE A 93 21.29 22.88 -0.06
N SER A 94 21.69 22.94 -1.33
CA SER A 94 21.25 23.97 -2.27
C SER A 94 19.91 23.66 -2.95
N LYS A 95 19.38 22.44 -2.81
CA LYS A 95 18.13 21.97 -3.43
C LYS A 95 17.05 21.67 -2.39
N PRO A 96 15.77 21.80 -2.76
CA PRO A 96 14.66 21.40 -1.90
C PRO A 96 14.70 19.92 -1.53
N PHE A 97 14.37 19.60 -0.27
CA PHE A 97 14.35 18.23 0.23
C PHE A 97 13.45 17.28 -0.60
N PHE A 98 12.23 17.72 -0.92
CA PHE A 98 11.27 16.84 -1.59
C PHE A 98 11.65 16.49 -3.03
N GLU A 99 12.40 17.33 -3.72
CA GLU A 99 12.93 17.01 -5.05
C GLU A 99 13.93 15.86 -4.98
N GLN A 100 14.90 15.97 -4.08
CA GLN A 100 15.92 14.95 -3.85
C GLN A 100 15.31 13.66 -3.31
N PHE A 101 14.33 13.75 -2.41
CA PHE A 101 13.60 12.59 -1.89
C PHE A 101 12.84 11.85 -3.00
N LEU A 102 12.19 12.57 -3.92
CA LEU A 102 11.49 11.98 -5.05
C LEU A 102 12.46 11.29 -6.02
N GLU A 103 13.61 11.90 -6.28
CA GLU A 103 14.68 11.30 -7.08
C GLU A 103 15.15 9.98 -6.48
N LEU A 104 15.49 9.98 -5.19
CA LEU A 104 15.91 8.78 -4.46
C LEU A 104 14.80 7.71 -4.47
N ARG A 105 13.57 8.12 -4.16
CA ARG A 105 12.39 7.24 -4.16
C ARG A 105 12.20 6.52 -5.50
N ASN A 106 12.49 7.18 -6.61
CA ASN A 106 12.32 6.62 -7.95
C ASN A 106 13.53 5.75 -8.38
N LYS A 107 14.67 5.87 -7.72
CA LYS A 107 15.83 5.01 -7.97
C LYS A 107 15.79 3.70 -7.18
N VAL A 108 15.30 3.75 -5.95
CA VAL A 108 15.31 2.59 -5.05
C VAL A 108 14.24 1.57 -5.47
N PRO A 109 14.60 0.29 -5.64
CA PRO A 109 13.66 -0.77 -5.95
C PRO A 109 12.50 -0.88 -4.96
N LYS A 110 11.31 -1.17 -5.47
CA LYS A 110 10.11 -1.41 -4.68
C LYS A 110 9.78 -2.90 -4.65
N MET A 111 9.25 -3.36 -3.54
CA MET A 111 8.73 -4.72 -3.42
C MET A 111 7.42 -4.86 -4.20
N ALA A 112 7.33 -5.87 -5.05
CA ALA A 112 6.18 -6.08 -5.93
C ALA A 112 4.85 -6.19 -5.17
N LEU A 113 4.82 -7.01 -4.13
CA LEU A 113 3.65 -7.25 -3.26
C LEU A 113 4.09 -7.30 -1.81
N VAL A 114 3.34 -6.65 -0.92
CA VAL A 114 3.58 -6.72 0.52
C VAL A 114 3.02 -8.05 1.04
N ARG A 115 3.89 -9.02 1.23
CA ARG A 115 3.59 -10.32 1.82
C ARG A 115 4.63 -10.62 2.89
N GLN A 116 4.19 -10.93 4.09
CA GLN A 116 5.05 -11.24 5.23
C GLN A 116 4.73 -12.64 5.77
N GLY A 117 5.70 -13.24 6.48
CA GLY A 117 5.56 -14.61 6.95
C GLY A 117 5.56 -15.63 5.80
N PHE A 118 4.86 -16.75 5.98
CA PHE A 118 4.74 -17.74 4.92
C PHE A 118 3.65 -17.36 3.91
N SER A 119 3.87 -17.73 2.64
CA SER A 119 2.88 -17.59 1.57
C SER A 119 2.95 -18.85 0.70
N ILE A 120 1.98 -19.76 0.87
CA ILE A 120 1.92 -21.05 0.19
C ILE A 120 0.67 -21.08 -0.69
N ASN A 121 0.82 -21.29 -2.01
CA ASN A 121 -0.28 -21.29 -2.98
C ASN A 121 -1.16 -20.03 -2.88
N SER A 122 -0.55 -18.82 -2.75
CA SER A 122 -1.26 -17.58 -2.45
C SER A 122 -0.67 -16.40 -3.22
N GLU A 123 -0.41 -16.58 -4.52
CA GLU A 123 0.29 -15.60 -5.37
C GLU A 123 -0.52 -14.31 -5.59
N TYR A 124 -1.84 -14.40 -5.58
CA TYR A 124 -2.76 -13.27 -5.83
C TYR A 124 -3.18 -12.57 -4.53
N THR A 125 -2.23 -12.31 -3.65
CA THR A 125 -2.50 -11.69 -2.35
C THR A 125 -1.60 -10.47 -2.13
N HIS A 126 -2.12 -9.45 -1.44
CA HIS A 126 -1.36 -8.23 -1.17
C HIS A 126 -1.72 -7.62 0.20
N ARG A 127 -0.70 -7.07 0.90
CA ARG A 127 -0.80 -6.57 2.28
C ARG A 127 -1.26 -7.66 3.24
N VAL A 128 -0.58 -8.77 3.20
CA VAL A 128 -0.96 -9.97 3.95
C VAL A 128 0.18 -10.52 4.79
N HIS A 129 -0.18 -11.28 5.82
CA HIS A 129 0.73 -12.02 6.67
C HIS A 129 0.21 -13.44 6.88
N ASN A 130 1.06 -14.48 6.71
CA ASN A 130 0.74 -15.91 6.84
C ASN A 130 -0.47 -16.35 5.99
N MET A 131 -0.21 -16.66 4.72
CA MET A 131 -1.25 -17.11 3.78
C MET A 131 -1.00 -18.55 3.34
N LYS A 132 -2.07 -19.34 3.27
CA LYS A 132 -2.02 -20.67 2.67
C LYS A 132 -3.30 -20.93 1.85
N ASN A 133 -3.13 -21.41 0.61
CA ASN A 133 -4.24 -21.76 -0.30
C ASN A 133 -5.26 -20.60 -0.46
N SER A 134 -4.78 -19.37 -0.52
CA SER A 134 -5.65 -18.19 -0.51
C SER A 134 -5.58 -17.46 -1.85
N TYR A 135 -6.74 -17.04 -2.37
CA TYR A 135 -6.87 -16.41 -3.66
C TYR A 135 -7.62 -15.08 -3.58
N MET A 136 -7.05 -14.02 -4.16
CA MET A 136 -7.64 -12.66 -4.13
C MET A 136 -7.93 -12.18 -2.70
N VAL A 137 -6.94 -12.32 -1.82
CA VAL A 137 -7.02 -11.87 -0.42
C VAL A 137 -6.17 -10.62 -0.24
N PHE A 138 -6.77 -9.60 0.35
CA PHE A 138 -6.15 -8.28 0.55
C PHE A 138 -6.34 -7.80 1.98
N GLN A 139 -5.28 -7.20 2.56
CA GLN A 139 -5.27 -6.68 3.93
C GLN A 139 -5.69 -7.74 4.97
N ALA A 140 -5.06 -8.89 4.95
CA ALA A 140 -5.42 -9.97 5.86
C ALA A 140 -4.21 -10.54 6.61
N THR A 141 -4.48 -11.08 7.79
CA THR A 141 -3.52 -11.83 8.58
C THR A 141 -4.05 -13.24 8.86
N ASP A 142 -3.14 -14.24 8.84
CA ASP A 142 -3.43 -15.62 9.20
C ASP A 142 -4.65 -16.19 8.46
N SER A 143 -4.59 -16.20 7.11
CA SER A 143 -5.67 -16.71 6.25
C SER A 143 -5.33 -18.07 5.66
N LEU A 144 -6.23 -19.02 5.84
CA LEU A 144 -6.14 -20.38 5.34
C LEU A 144 -7.36 -20.68 4.43
N ASP A 145 -7.11 -21.35 3.31
CA ASP A 145 -8.15 -21.93 2.44
C ASP A 145 -9.31 -20.93 2.13
N SER A 146 -8.95 -19.64 1.87
CA SER A 146 -9.93 -18.56 1.77
C SER A 146 -9.80 -17.78 0.48
N MET A 147 -10.91 -17.28 -0.06
CA MET A 147 -10.96 -16.60 -1.35
C MET A 147 -11.80 -15.32 -1.32
N TYR A 148 -11.39 -14.31 -2.12
CA TYR A 148 -12.13 -13.04 -2.30
C TYR A 148 -12.37 -12.29 -0.99
N ILE A 149 -11.33 -12.16 -0.20
CA ILE A 149 -11.39 -11.55 1.13
C ILE A 149 -10.75 -10.17 1.12
N TYR A 150 -11.35 -9.25 1.83
CA TYR A 150 -10.76 -7.94 2.09
C TYR A 150 -10.90 -7.55 3.55
N ASN A 151 -9.78 -7.12 4.17
CA ASN A 151 -9.69 -6.63 5.54
C ASN A 151 -10.14 -7.68 6.59
N ALA A 152 -9.34 -8.71 6.80
CA ALA A 152 -9.70 -9.81 7.69
C ALA A 152 -8.55 -10.21 8.63
N THR A 153 -8.90 -10.87 9.71
CA THR A 153 -7.94 -11.40 10.69
C THR A 153 -8.31 -12.81 11.10
N ALA A 154 -7.34 -13.74 11.09
CA ALA A 154 -7.45 -15.12 11.56
C ALA A 154 -8.64 -15.86 10.93
N ILE A 155 -8.66 -16.00 9.60
CA ILE A 155 -9.77 -16.61 8.87
C ILE A 155 -9.40 -17.98 8.30
N SER A 156 -10.36 -18.87 8.27
CA SER A 156 -10.27 -20.16 7.60
C SER A 156 -11.57 -20.49 6.87
N ASP A 157 -11.44 -21.13 5.69
CA ASP A 157 -12.58 -21.59 4.91
C ASP A 157 -13.64 -20.52 4.60
N CYS A 158 -13.18 -19.27 4.32
CA CYS A 158 -14.05 -18.13 4.09
C CYS A 158 -14.07 -17.72 2.60
N MET A 159 -15.21 -17.26 2.12
CA MET A 159 -15.38 -16.79 0.76
C MET A 159 -16.25 -15.52 0.71
N ASP A 160 -15.91 -14.59 -0.22
CA ASP A 160 -16.66 -13.36 -0.51
C ASP A 160 -16.94 -12.47 0.72
N CYS A 161 -15.95 -12.32 1.59
CA CYS A 161 -16.12 -11.61 2.85
C CYS A 161 -15.38 -10.26 2.86
N TYR A 162 -15.97 -9.29 3.54
CA TYR A 162 -15.42 -7.96 3.74
C TYR A 162 -15.42 -7.59 5.23
N ASN A 163 -14.30 -7.07 5.73
CA ASN A 163 -14.11 -6.55 7.08
C ASN A 163 -14.49 -7.54 8.21
N ILE A 164 -13.94 -8.74 8.17
CA ILE A 164 -14.26 -9.81 9.10
C ILE A 164 -13.09 -10.16 10.04
N SER A 165 -13.42 -10.69 11.18
CA SER A 165 -12.47 -11.06 12.24
C SER A 165 -12.83 -12.42 12.82
N GLN A 166 -11.85 -13.35 12.90
CA GLN A 166 -11.94 -14.67 13.55
C GLN A 166 -13.14 -15.51 13.06
N CYS A 167 -13.26 -15.69 11.75
CA CYS A 167 -14.37 -16.41 11.14
C CYS A 167 -13.93 -17.77 10.63
N ASP A 168 -14.77 -18.79 10.87
CA ASP A 168 -14.71 -20.09 10.23
C ASP A 168 -15.99 -20.32 9.41
N LEU A 169 -15.86 -20.84 8.19
CA LEU A 169 -16.97 -21.22 7.31
C LEU A 169 -17.96 -20.08 7.00
N CYS A 170 -17.46 -18.94 6.55
CA CYS A 170 -18.28 -17.80 6.16
C CYS A 170 -18.42 -17.70 4.63
N TYR A 171 -19.62 -17.32 4.19
CA TYR A 171 -19.95 -17.04 2.81
C TYR A 171 -20.78 -15.76 2.69
N GLU A 172 -20.38 -14.84 1.78
CA GLU A 172 -21.04 -13.55 1.56
C GLU A 172 -21.22 -12.69 2.84
N CYS A 173 -20.16 -12.55 3.64
CA CYS A 173 -20.22 -11.75 4.86
C CYS A 173 -19.77 -10.31 4.62
N ILE A 174 -20.56 -9.38 5.11
CA ILE A 174 -20.24 -7.96 5.23
C ILE A 174 -20.38 -7.60 6.70
N ASP A 175 -19.38 -6.88 7.26
CA ASP A 175 -19.42 -6.36 8.62
C ASP A 175 -20.53 -5.31 8.81
#